data_328e40fdbc44ea42cdb4483766c715f9
#
_entry.id   328e40fdbc44ea42cdb4483766c715f9
#
_cell.length_a   1.000
_cell.length_b   1.000
_cell.length_c   1.000
_cell.angle_alpha   90.00
_cell.angle_beta   90.00
_cell.angle_gamma   90.00
#
_symmetry.space_group_name_H-M   'P 1'
#
loop_
_entity.id
_entity.type
_entity.pdbx_description
1 polymer ?
#
loop_
_entity_poly.entity_id
_entity_poly.type
_entity_poly.pdbx_seq_one_letter_code
_entity_poly.pdbx_strand_id
1 'polypeptide(L)'
;MGAQDCLIALSEGTISPDAALQQARQALDEDHVAAEWAVPACLALWRLERHREAFELHRSYSHHLQNNGDAWLIAGACARKVPGLDQAAEQALLKGVTLLPTRWDAHYNLGNFYSDGDRYEEALLAYRHSLAIEANVATVWHNYGVALRELERLDAAATAMKRSIQLDPSNADVWCNLGLVAHAKEDFKLSKQLYLQSIQLDQNHSTGWVNVGMALLEEQKPEEALSMIQRGHQLNPKSPEALFNMALTLLLLGEYSEGWRLYESRFTTKQFKHTVIPSSGPWITSAEQLQQLCTNQTQCLVWSEQGIGDVIQFLRYLPVLQALKLPFVFATRKPLIPLIEAWGPPGLLVADETSLDDTLKTAPHLAQLSLPRLLRSDLDTIPSVTPYLTAPGPPPEALLVPPPPGGLAVGLVWASNPGNKGMYRLKSLPLNLLLPRLLPAVQENLIELHSLQVGDDSRELDPFRRIDGVMDWNGKLNNFSDTAHVVSQLDLVISVDTAVAHLAAALDLPTWVLLPSNADFRWLRERSDTPWYSSMRLFRQRNRNDWTSAIDAVMEALGEVLALDMTQLAEETR
;
A
#
# COMPACT_ATOMS: atom_id res chain seq x y z
N MET A 1 -17.02 -49.16 -15.26
CA MET A 1 -17.42 -48.19 -14.21
C MET A 1 -18.28 -47.15 -14.91
N GLY A 2 -19.46 -46.81 -14.41
CA GLY A 2 -20.32 -45.79 -14.99
C GLY A 2 -19.78 -44.37 -14.70
N ALA A 3 -20.33 -43.34 -15.39
CA ALA A 3 -19.93 -41.96 -15.19
C ALA A 3 -20.08 -41.51 -13.72
N GLN A 4 -21.19 -41.89 -13.08
CA GLN A 4 -21.44 -41.56 -11.67
C GLN A 4 -20.46 -42.25 -10.74
N ASP A 5 -20.14 -43.54 -10.99
CA ASP A 5 -19.14 -44.28 -10.19
C ASP A 5 -17.75 -43.66 -10.36
N CYS A 6 -17.39 -43.22 -11.57
CA CYS A 6 -16.14 -42.54 -11.84
C CYS A 6 -16.06 -41.18 -11.11
N LEU A 7 -17.15 -40.42 -11.07
CA LEU A 7 -17.26 -39.15 -10.35
C LEU A 7 -17.08 -39.37 -8.83
N ILE A 8 -17.73 -40.38 -8.25
CA ILE A 8 -17.59 -40.75 -6.85
C ILE A 8 -16.14 -41.16 -6.56
N ALA A 9 -15.61 -42.13 -7.32
CA ALA A 9 -14.23 -42.63 -7.15
C ALA A 9 -13.18 -41.47 -7.27
N LEU A 10 -13.39 -40.55 -8.18
CA LEU A 10 -12.55 -39.35 -8.30
C LEU A 10 -12.71 -38.45 -7.09
N SER A 11 -13.93 -38.23 -6.59
CA SER A 11 -14.19 -37.40 -5.41
C SER A 11 -13.55 -37.97 -4.14
N GLU A 12 -13.60 -39.25 -3.96
CA GLU A 12 -13.00 -40.01 -2.84
C GLU A 12 -11.48 -40.21 -2.99
N GLY A 13 -10.91 -39.90 -4.16
CA GLY A 13 -9.48 -40.11 -4.44
C GLY A 13 -9.09 -41.58 -4.67
N THR A 14 -10.04 -42.46 -4.93
CA THR A 14 -9.80 -43.88 -5.21
C THR A 14 -9.36 -44.15 -6.66
N ILE A 15 -9.52 -43.18 -7.54
CA ILE A 15 -8.97 -43.13 -8.90
C ILE A 15 -8.14 -41.86 -9.11
N SER A 16 -7.04 -41.93 -9.87
CA SER A 16 -6.24 -40.76 -10.20
C SER A 16 -6.96 -39.85 -11.21
N PRO A 17 -6.74 -38.53 -11.17
CA PRO A 17 -7.34 -37.61 -12.14
C PRO A 17 -7.02 -37.96 -13.60
N ASP A 18 -5.78 -38.39 -13.90
CA ASP A 18 -5.38 -38.81 -15.24
C ASP A 18 -6.14 -40.04 -15.72
N ALA A 19 -6.28 -41.06 -14.85
CA ALA A 19 -7.01 -42.28 -15.19
C ALA A 19 -8.52 -42.00 -15.39
N ALA A 20 -9.12 -41.17 -14.54
CA ALA A 20 -10.51 -40.73 -14.67
C ALA A 20 -10.72 -39.94 -15.98
N LEU A 21 -9.79 -39.02 -16.33
CA LEU A 21 -9.83 -38.27 -17.56
C LEU A 21 -9.71 -39.15 -18.79
N GLN A 22 -8.80 -40.12 -18.77
CA GLN A 22 -8.62 -41.08 -19.88
C GLN A 22 -9.90 -41.88 -20.10
N GLN A 23 -10.48 -42.44 -19.03
CA GLN A 23 -11.72 -43.22 -19.10
C GLN A 23 -12.89 -42.39 -19.61
N ALA A 24 -13.02 -41.15 -19.12
CA ALA A 24 -14.09 -40.24 -19.53
C ALA A 24 -13.95 -39.83 -21.01
N ARG A 25 -12.72 -39.54 -21.48
CA ARG A 25 -12.46 -39.21 -22.89
C ARG A 25 -12.81 -40.38 -23.80
N GLN A 26 -12.39 -41.59 -23.46
CA GLN A 26 -12.72 -42.75 -24.26
C GLN A 26 -14.23 -42.93 -24.41
N ALA A 27 -15.00 -42.77 -23.30
CA ALA A 27 -16.46 -42.88 -23.34
C ALA A 27 -17.13 -41.76 -24.18
N LEU A 28 -16.59 -40.53 -24.14
CA LEU A 28 -17.09 -39.41 -24.94
C LEU A 28 -16.74 -39.54 -26.42
N ASP A 29 -15.64 -40.21 -26.78
CA ASP A 29 -15.22 -40.45 -28.17
C ASP A 29 -16.02 -41.62 -28.80
N GLU A 30 -16.36 -42.66 -27.98
CA GLU A 30 -17.12 -43.82 -28.45
C GLU A 30 -18.64 -43.53 -28.65
N ASP A 31 -19.19 -42.65 -27.81
CA ASP A 31 -20.61 -42.30 -27.89
C ASP A 31 -20.86 -40.82 -27.51
N HIS A 32 -21.15 -39.99 -28.49
CA HIS A 32 -21.50 -38.58 -28.28
C HIS A 32 -22.77 -38.38 -27.42
N VAL A 33 -23.56 -39.41 -27.15
CA VAL A 33 -24.74 -39.39 -26.28
C VAL A 33 -24.36 -39.58 -24.80
N ALA A 34 -23.13 -40.06 -24.53
CA ALA A 34 -22.63 -40.25 -23.17
C ALA A 34 -22.18 -38.92 -22.49
N ALA A 35 -22.95 -37.84 -22.70
CA ALA A 35 -22.66 -36.51 -22.15
C ALA A 35 -22.49 -36.46 -20.63
N GLU A 36 -23.00 -37.46 -19.89
CA GLU A 36 -22.80 -37.62 -18.46
C GLU A 36 -21.33 -37.76 -18.06
N TRP A 37 -20.48 -38.28 -18.97
CA TRP A 37 -19.03 -38.41 -18.77
C TRP A 37 -18.28 -37.08 -18.82
N ALA A 38 -18.91 -36.01 -19.31
CA ALA A 38 -18.30 -34.69 -19.31
C ALA A 38 -18.11 -34.16 -17.87
N VAL A 39 -18.95 -34.55 -16.90
CA VAL A 39 -18.81 -34.11 -15.50
C VAL A 39 -17.57 -34.66 -14.83
N PRO A 40 -17.32 -36.00 -14.78
CA PRO A 40 -16.07 -36.52 -14.25
C PRO A 40 -14.82 -36.06 -15.04
N ALA A 41 -14.93 -35.87 -16.36
CA ALA A 41 -13.83 -35.30 -17.14
C ALA A 41 -13.51 -33.87 -16.73
N CYS A 42 -14.51 -33.00 -16.54
CA CYS A 42 -14.32 -31.64 -16.06
C CYS A 42 -13.72 -31.60 -14.63
N LEU A 43 -14.17 -32.49 -13.73
CA LEU A 43 -13.62 -32.59 -12.38
C LEU A 43 -12.15 -33.07 -12.41
N ALA A 44 -11.82 -34.05 -13.26
CA ALA A 44 -10.47 -34.52 -13.44
C ALA A 44 -9.55 -33.42 -13.99
N LEU A 45 -10.01 -32.69 -15.00
CA LEU A 45 -9.29 -31.53 -15.56
C LEU A 45 -9.10 -30.43 -14.53
N TRP A 46 -10.10 -30.16 -13.67
CA TRP A 46 -9.98 -29.20 -12.58
C TRP A 46 -8.89 -29.62 -11.59
N ARG A 47 -8.84 -30.90 -11.19
CA ARG A 47 -7.79 -31.41 -10.30
C ARG A 47 -6.40 -31.42 -10.91
N LEU A 48 -6.30 -31.49 -12.25
CA LEU A 48 -5.06 -31.35 -13.04
C LEU A 48 -4.71 -29.89 -13.33
N GLU A 49 -5.41 -28.92 -12.74
CA GLU A 49 -5.25 -27.46 -12.97
C GLU A 49 -5.44 -27.03 -14.42
N ARG A 50 -6.05 -27.88 -15.27
CA ARG A 50 -6.37 -27.61 -16.68
C ARG A 50 -7.70 -26.89 -16.83
N HIS A 51 -7.84 -25.75 -16.13
CA HIS A 51 -9.12 -25.06 -15.90
C HIS A 51 -9.81 -24.60 -17.21
N ARG A 52 -9.03 -24.08 -18.17
CA ARG A 52 -9.59 -23.65 -19.47
C ARG A 52 -10.19 -24.83 -20.23
N GLU A 53 -9.51 -25.96 -20.31
CA GLU A 53 -10.00 -27.14 -20.98
C GLU A 53 -11.27 -27.70 -20.31
N ALA A 54 -11.30 -27.71 -18.97
CA ALA A 54 -12.49 -28.13 -18.24
C ALA A 54 -13.72 -27.26 -18.57
N PHE A 55 -13.53 -25.94 -18.62
CA PHE A 55 -14.61 -25.01 -18.96
C PHE A 55 -15.05 -25.17 -20.43
N GLU A 56 -14.14 -25.32 -21.37
CA GLU A 56 -14.44 -25.53 -22.78
C GLU A 56 -15.17 -26.86 -23.01
N LEU A 57 -14.76 -27.92 -22.32
CA LEU A 57 -15.43 -29.21 -22.34
C LEU A 57 -16.87 -29.07 -21.83
N HIS A 58 -17.08 -28.45 -20.67
CA HIS A 58 -18.44 -28.17 -20.16
C HIS A 58 -19.26 -27.40 -21.19
N ARG A 59 -18.69 -26.34 -21.80
CA ARG A 59 -19.39 -25.52 -22.80
C ARG A 59 -19.85 -26.35 -24.00
N SER A 60 -19.04 -27.29 -24.45
CA SER A 60 -19.38 -28.18 -25.58
C SER A 60 -20.56 -29.11 -25.27
N TYR A 61 -20.71 -29.52 -24.01
CA TYR A 61 -21.81 -30.39 -23.56
C TYR A 61 -22.89 -29.66 -22.76
N SER A 62 -22.86 -28.33 -22.66
CA SER A 62 -23.75 -27.51 -21.81
C SER A 62 -25.24 -27.74 -22.09
N HIS A 63 -25.60 -27.98 -23.36
CA HIS A 63 -26.98 -28.27 -23.72
C HIS A 63 -27.51 -29.56 -23.07
N HIS A 64 -26.68 -30.59 -22.95
CA HIS A 64 -27.04 -31.86 -22.32
C HIS A 64 -26.99 -31.77 -20.79
N LEU A 65 -26.20 -30.86 -20.25
CA LEU A 65 -25.94 -30.67 -18.84
C LEU A 65 -26.79 -29.56 -18.18
N GLN A 66 -27.84 -29.05 -18.88
CA GLN A 66 -28.63 -27.90 -18.42
C GLN A 66 -29.19 -28.03 -17.01
N ASN A 67 -29.54 -29.25 -16.57
CA ASN A 67 -30.13 -29.55 -15.27
C ASN A 67 -29.15 -30.24 -14.33
N ASN A 68 -27.86 -30.35 -14.68
CA ASN A 68 -26.84 -30.95 -13.84
C ASN A 68 -26.11 -29.86 -13.04
N GLY A 69 -26.50 -29.69 -11.77
CA GLY A 69 -25.93 -28.63 -10.91
C GLY A 69 -24.44 -28.83 -10.64
N ASP A 70 -23.94 -30.06 -10.53
CA ASP A 70 -22.50 -30.35 -10.33
C ASP A 70 -21.68 -29.89 -11.54
N ALA A 71 -22.17 -30.12 -12.75
CA ALA A 71 -21.51 -29.67 -13.97
C ALA A 71 -21.34 -28.14 -13.98
N TRP A 72 -22.39 -27.41 -13.59
CA TRP A 72 -22.34 -25.95 -13.52
C TRP A 72 -21.41 -25.43 -12.43
N LEU A 73 -21.39 -26.07 -11.24
CA LEU A 73 -20.45 -25.69 -10.17
C LEU A 73 -19.00 -25.91 -10.59
N ILE A 74 -18.68 -27.06 -11.20
CA ILE A 74 -17.32 -27.35 -11.70
C ILE A 74 -16.93 -26.35 -12.78
N ALA A 75 -17.83 -26.09 -13.74
CA ALA A 75 -17.59 -25.12 -14.81
C ALA A 75 -17.31 -23.71 -14.25
N GLY A 76 -18.10 -23.26 -13.29
CA GLY A 76 -17.93 -21.98 -12.63
C GLY A 76 -16.62 -21.89 -11.83
N ALA A 77 -16.28 -22.95 -11.09
CA ALA A 77 -15.02 -23.04 -10.36
C ALA A 77 -13.80 -23.03 -11.30
N CYS A 78 -13.89 -23.66 -12.47
CA CYS A 78 -12.85 -23.63 -13.49
C CYS A 78 -12.74 -22.24 -14.14
N ALA A 79 -13.87 -21.68 -14.59
CA ALA A 79 -13.91 -20.37 -15.26
C ALA A 79 -13.33 -19.26 -14.37
N ARG A 80 -13.58 -19.30 -13.05
CA ARG A 80 -13.03 -18.37 -12.05
C ARG A 80 -11.49 -18.30 -12.06
N LYS A 81 -10.81 -19.38 -12.44
CA LYS A 81 -9.35 -19.45 -12.51
C LYS A 81 -8.77 -19.05 -13.87
N VAL A 82 -9.62 -18.70 -14.84
CA VAL A 82 -9.21 -18.34 -16.20
C VAL A 82 -9.46 -16.86 -16.44
N PRO A 83 -8.40 -16.04 -16.65
CA PRO A 83 -8.57 -14.63 -16.94
C PRO A 83 -9.51 -14.37 -18.11
N GLY A 84 -10.44 -13.42 -17.94
CA GLY A 84 -11.41 -13.01 -18.95
C GLY A 84 -12.68 -13.86 -19.03
N LEU A 85 -12.86 -14.84 -18.12
CA LEU A 85 -14.08 -15.64 -18.04
C LEU A 85 -14.95 -15.29 -16.81
N ASP A 86 -14.76 -14.14 -16.18
CA ASP A 86 -15.44 -13.74 -14.94
C ASP A 86 -16.97 -13.77 -15.08
N GLN A 87 -17.51 -13.21 -16.16
CA GLN A 87 -18.95 -13.22 -16.42
C GLN A 87 -19.50 -14.66 -16.60
N ALA A 88 -18.76 -15.50 -17.30
CA ALA A 88 -19.14 -16.89 -17.49
C ALA A 88 -19.07 -17.70 -16.18
N ALA A 89 -18.07 -17.41 -15.33
CA ALA A 89 -17.94 -18.01 -14.01
C ALA A 89 -19.14 -17.66 -13.13
N GLU A 90 -19.50 -16.38 -13.06
CA GLU A 90 -20.64 -15.93 -12.27
C GLU A 90 -21.96 -16.59 -12.72
N GLN A 91 -22.22 -16.58 -14.03
CA GLN A 91 -23.43 -17.22 -14.59
C GLN A 91 -23.49 -18.72 -14.27
N ALA A 92 -22.36 -19.42 -14.40
CA ALA A 92 -22.30 -20.85 -14.13
C ALA A 92 -22.53 -21.14 -12.64
N LEU A 93 -21.90 -20.38 -11.71
CA LEU A 93 -22.09 -20.55 -10.27
C LEU A 93 -23.51 -20.23 -9.83
N LEU A 94 -24.12 -19.16 -10.35
CA LEU A 94 -25.53 -18.82 -10.07
C LEU A 94 -26.48 -19.91 -10.56
N LYS A 95 -26.21 -20.48 -11.74
CA LYS A 95 -26.98 -21.60 -12.26
C LYS A 95 -26.81 -22.83 -11.36
N GLY A 96 -25.58 -23.12 -10.93
CA GLY A 96 -25.27 -24.20 -9.98
C GLY A 96 -26.04 -24.04 -8.66
N VAL A 97 -26.02 -22.86 -8.06
CA VAL A 97 -26.78 -22.54 -6.83
C VAL A 97 -28.29 -22.70 -7.06
N THR A 98 -28.81 -22.28 -8.22
CA THR A 98 -30.24 -22.43 -8.55
C THR A 98 -30.66 -23.89 -8.64
N LEU A 99 -29.79 -24.77 -9.16
CA LEU A 99 -30.04 -26.20 -9.30
C LEU A 99 -29.78 -26.99 -7.99
N LEU A 100 -28.91 -26.48 -7.13
CA LEU A 100 -28.48 -27.12 -5.88
C LEU A 100 -28.65 -26.18 -4.67
N PRO A 101 -29.87 -25.64 -4.42
CA PRO A 101 -30.05 -24.57 -3.42
C PRO A 101 -29.80 -25.00 -1.98
N THR A 102 -29.84 -26.30 -1.70
CA THR A 102 -29.63 -26.89 -0.37
C THR A 102 -28.21 -27.47 -0.18
N ARG A 103 -27.33 -27.25 -1.12
CA ARG A 103 -25.92 -27.67 -1.01
C ARG A 103 -25.05 -26.51 -0.57
N TRP A 104 -24.36 -26.69 0.55
CA TRP A 104 -23.50 -25.67 1.14
C TRP A 104 -22.34 -25.27 0.23
N ASP A 105 -21.74 -26.24 -0.49
CA ASP A 105 -20.60 -26.03 -1.37
C ASP A 105 -20.94 -25.20 -2.63
N ALA A 106 -22.19 -25.23 -3.08
CA ALA A 106 -22.67 -24.37 -4.16
C ALA A 106 -22.56 -22.89 -3.76
N HIS A 107 -23.07 -22.54 -2.59
CA HIS A 107 -22.99 -21.19 -2.03
C HIS A 107 -21.55 -20.81 -1.66
N TYR A 108 -20.77 -21.75 -1.15
CA TYR A 108 -19.36 -21.56 -0.84
C TYR A 108 -18.54 -21.17 -2.10
N ASN A 109 -18.73 -21.89 -3.21
CA ASN A 109 -18.04 -21.59 -4.47
C ASN A 109 -18.42 -20.22 -5.04
N LEU A 110 -19.71 -19.84 -4.92
CA LEU A 110 -20.17 -18.51 -5.29
C LEU A 110 -19.52 -17.43 -4.39
N GLY A 111 -19.43 -17.67 -3.09
CA GLY A 111 -18.74 -16.79 -2.15
C GLY A 111 -17.26 -16.62 -2.47
N ASN A 112 -16.58 -17.70 -2.84
CA ASN A 112 -15.19 -17.65 -3.27
C ASN A 112 -15.01 -16.83 -4.56
N PHE A 113 -15.94 -16.96 -5.51
CA PHE A 113 -15.91 -16.15 -6.73
C PHE A 113 -16.04 -14.66 -6.42
N TYR A 114 -16.98 -14.28 -5.57
CA TYR A 114 -17.14 -12.88 -5.16
C TYR A 114 -15.92 -12.36 -4.38
N SER A 115 -15.33 -13.18 -3.51
CA SER A 115 -14.14 -12.83 -2.74
C SER A 115 -12.91 -12.61 -3.64
N ASP A 116 -12.70 -13.46 -4.66
CA ASP A 116 -11.60 -13.30 -5.63
C ASP A 116 -11.74 -12.00 -6.46
N GLY A 117 -12.98 -11.53 -6.66
CA GLY A 117 -13.32 -10.28 -7.35
C GLY A 117 -13.40 -9.04 -6.44
N ASP A 118 -12.93 -9.13 -5.20
CA ASP A 118 -13.00 -8.08 -4.17
C ASP A 118 -14.45 -7.63 -3.83
N ARG A 119 -15.47 -8.45 -4.18
CA ARG A 119 -16.91 -8.24 -3.91
C ARG A 119 -17.27 -8.85 -2.56
N TYR A 120 -16.68 -8.35 -1.48
CA TYR A 120 -16.73 -8.98 -0.16
C TYR A 120 -18.11 -9.00 0.49
N GLU A 121 -18.96 -8.00 0.27
CA GLU A 121 -20.34 -8.02 0.81
C GLU A 121 -21.18 -9.15 0.21
N GLU A 122 -21.04 -9.39 -1.10
CA GLU A 122 -21.72 -10.47 -1.80
C GLU A 122 -21.13 -11.84 -1.40
N ALA A 123 -19.80 -11.88 -1.18
CA ALA A 123 -19.15 -13.07 -0.64
C ALA A 123 -19.70 -13.44 0.75
N LEU A 124 -19.88 -12.45 1.64
CA LEU A 124 -20.47 -12.66 2.97
C LEU A 124 -21.89 -13.24 2.90
N LEU A 125 -22.72 -12.74 1.97
CA LEU A 125 -24.07 -13.27 1.77
C LEU A 125 -24.03 -14.74 1.35
N ALA A 126 -23.19 -15.08 0.38
CA ALA A 126 -23.04 -16.44 -0.11
C ALA A 126 -22.50 -17.38 0.98
N TYR A 127 -21.45 -16.97 1.73
CA TYR A 127 -20.94 -17.79 2.85
C TYR A 127 -21.96 -17.95 3.97
N ARG A 128 -22.77 -16.94 4.28
CA ARG A 128 -23.85 -17.07 5.27
C ARG A 128 -24.90 -18.09 4.84
N HIS A 129 -25.29 -18.12 3.55
CA HIS A 129 -26.17 -19.15 3.02
C HIS A 129 -25.53 -20.54 3.14
N SER A 130 -24.26 -20.67 2.80
CA SER A 130 -23.49 -21.92 2.99
C SER A 130 -23.52 -22.40 4.45
N LEU A 131 -23.22 -21.51 5.41
CA LEU A 131 -23.20 -21.82 6.85
C LEU A 131 -24.60 -22.08 7.43
N ALA A 132 -25.66 -21.51 6.83
CA ALA A 132 -27.04 -21.81 7.23
C ALA A 132 -27.46 -23.23 6.84
N ILE A 133 -26.88 -23.79 5.78
CA ILE A 133 -27.09 -25.16 5.34
C ILE A 133 -26.23 -26.13 6.14
N GLU A 134 -24.93 -25.83 6.28
CA GLU A 134 -23.97 -26.65 7.01
C GLU A 134 -23.05 -25.76 7.86
N ALA A 135 -23.31 -25.73 9.16
CA ALA A 135 -22.62 -24.83 10.11
C ALA A 135 -21.22 -25.33 10.54
N ASN A 136 -20.89 -26.59 10.29
CA ASN A 136 -19.65 -27.21 10.80
C ASN A 136 -18.56 -27.36 9.74
N VAL A 137 -18.52 -26.48 8.77
CA VAL A 137 -17.50 -26.46 7.70
C VAL A 137 -16.43 -25.42 8.03
N ALA A 138 -15.27 -25.86 8.49
CA ALA A 138 -14.16 -24.99 8.90
C ALA A 138 -13.71 -24.02 7.80
N THR A 139 -13.61 -24.49 6.56
CA THR A 139 -13.16 -23.68 5.41
C THR A 139 -14.13 -22.53 5.08
N VAL A 140 -15.43 -22.74 5.28
CA VAL A 140 -16.42 -21.66 5.06
C VAL A 140 -16.26 -20.58 6.15
N TRP A 141 -16.11 -20.98 7.42
CA TRP A 141 -15.85 -20.02 8.50
C TRP A 141 -14.55 -19.25 8.29
N HIS A 142 -13.51 -19.90 7.79
CA HIS A 142 -12.24 -19.23 7.43
C HIS A 142 -12.47 -18.14 6.38
N ASN A 143 -13.03 -18.51 5.21
CA ASN A 143 -13.21 -17.56 4.11
C ASN A 143 -14.22 -16.46 4.45
N TYR A 144 -15.26 -16.78 5.23
CA TYR A 144 -16.16 -15.79 5.81
C TYR A 144 -15.39 -14.78 6.70
N GLY A 145 -14.48 -15.27 7.55
CA GLY A 145 -13.60 -14.44 8.37
C GLY A 145 -12.65 -13.57 7.54
N VAL A 146 -12.10 -14.10 6.43
CA VAL A 146 -11.26 -13.33 5.51
C VAL A 146 -12.08 -12.18 4.88
N ALA A 147 -13.28 -12.47 4.36
CA ALA A 147 -14.14 -11.42 3.78
C ALA A 147 -14.53 -10.34 4.81
N LEU A 148 -14.81 -10.73 6.06
CA LEU A 148 -15.06 -9.79 7.15
C LEU A 148 -13.85 -8.89 7.45
N ARG A 149 -12.64 -9.45 7.42
CA ARG A 149 -11.40 -8.68 7.61
C ARG A 149 -11.19 -7.65 6.50
N GLU A 150 -11.40 -8.03 5.25
CA GLU A 150 -11.26 -7.10 4.11
C GLU A 150 -12.27 -5.92 4.20
N LEU A 151 -13.42 -6.16 4.83
CA LEU A 151 -14.41 -5.11 5.16
C LEU A 151 -14.14 -4.39 6.49
N GLU A 152 -12.98 -4.59 7.10
CA GLU A 152 -12.58 -4.02 8.41
C GLU A 152 -13.53 -4.40 9.58
N ARG A 153 -14.35 -5.45 9.44
CA ARG A 153 -15.23 -5.98 10.50
C ARG A 153 -14.44 -6.92 11.42
N LEU A 154 -13.41 -6.37 12.09
CA LEU A 154 -12.34 -7.14 12.72
C LEU A 154 -12.81 -8.06 13.85
N ASP A 155 -13.78 -7.65 14.68
CA ASP A 155 -14.31 -8.48 15.77
C ASP A 155 -15.08 -9.69 15.25
N ALA A 156 -15.90 -9.48 14.24
CA ALA A 156 -16.62 -10.54 13.57
C ALA A 156 -15.67 -11.50 12.83
N ALA A 157 -14.62 -10.97 12.18
CA ALA A 157 -13.58 -11.75 11.54
C ALA A 157 -12.86 -12.66 12.53
N ALA A 158 -12.44 -12.11 13.69
CA ALA A 158 -11.81 -12.89 14.76
C ALA A 158 -12.74 -14.00 15.27
N THR A 159 -14.03 -13.73 15.44
CA THR A 159 -15.01 -14.70 15.89
C THR A 159 -15.17 -15.86 14.88
N ALA A 160 -15.28 -15.53 13.59
CA ALA A 160 -15.39 -16.52 12.51
C ALA A 160 -14.14 -17.40 12.40
N MET A 161 -12.94 -16.79 12.45
CA MET A 161 -11.68 -17.54 12.39
C MET A 161 -11.47 -18.44 13.62
N LYS A 162 -11.82 -17.96 14.83
CA LYS A 162 -11.82 -18.80 16.03
C LYS A 162 -12.77 -20.00 15.90
N ARG A 163 -13.94 -19.82 15.27
CA ARG A 163 -14.85 -20.93 14.98
C ARG A 163 -14.24 -21.92 13.99
N SER A 164 -13.56 -21.42 12.95
CA SER A 164 -12.82 -22.28 12.02
C SER A 164 -11.75 -23.12 12.74
N ILE A 165 -10.95 -22.50 13.62
CA ILE A 165 -9.92 -23.20 14.42
C ILE A 165 -10.54 -24.24 15.36
N GLN A 166 -11.71 -23.99 15.96
CA GLN A 166 -12.40 -24.97 16.79
C GLN A 166 -12.82 -26.20 15.98
N LEU A 167 -13.16 -26.06 14.72
CA LEU A 167 -13.56 -27.13 13.81
C LEU A 167 -12.36 -27.87 13.22
N ASP A 168 -11.31 -27.12 12.86
CA ASP A 168 -10.04 -27.64 12.34
C ASP A 168 -8.86 -26.80 12.87
N PRO A 169 -8.20 -27.23 13.96
CA PRO A 169 -7.06 -26.53 14.53
C PRO A 169 -5.75 -26.71 13.74
N SER A 170 -5.72 -27.62 12.77
CA SER A 170 -4.50 -27.98 12.04
C SER A 170 -4.20 -27.05 10.86
N ASN A 171 -5.16 -26.25 10.45
CA ASN A 171 -5.03 -25.35 9.28
C ASN A 171 -4.18 -24.12 9.62
N ALA A 172 -2.94 -24.08 9.16
CA ALA A 172 -1.98 -23.00 9.38
C ALA A 172 -2.45 -21.63 8.83
N ASP A 173 -3.18 -21.61 7.70
CA ASP A 173 -3.70 -20.38 7.10
C ASP A 173 -4.67 -19.64 8.02
N VAL A 174 -5.52 -20.36 8.77
CA VAL A 174 -6.50 -19.74 9.67
C VAL A 174 -5.79 -19.02 10.82
N TRP A 175 -4.77 -19.65 11.40
CA TRP A 175 -3.95 -19.03 12.45
C TRP A 175 -3.22 -17.78 11.92
N CYS A 176 -2.66 -17.87 10.73
CA CYS A 176 -2.02 -16.74 10.06
C CYS A 176 -3.01 -15.59 9.81
N ASN A 177 -4.20 -15.88 9.28
CA ASN A 177 -5.23 -14.87 9.03
C ASN A 177 -5.80 -14.27 10.32
N LEU A 178 -5.95 -15.04 11.40
CA LEU A 178 -6.31 -14.51 12.71
C LEU A 178 -5.20 -13.59 13.25
N GLY A 179 -3.94 -13.91 12.97
CA GLY A 179 -2.80 -13.04 13.25
C GLY A 179 -2.87 -11.70 12.51
N LEU A 180 -3.30 -11.69 11.24
CA LEU A 180 -3.55 -10.44 10.49
C LEU A 180 -4.69 -9.61 11.10
N VAL A 181 -5.74 -10.26 11.60
CA VAL A 181 -6.82 -9.56 12.34
C VAL A 181 -6.30 -8.95 13.64
N ALA A 182 -5.49 -9.69 14.41
CA ALA A 182 -4.87 -9.16 15.63
C ALA A 182 -3.95 -7.97 15.32
N HIS A 183 -3.16 -8.06 14.25
CA HIS A 183 -2.30 -6.96 13.77
C HIS A 183 -3.12 -5.71 13.40
N ALA A 184 -4.22 -5.88 12.65
CA ALA A 184 -5.12 -4.79 12.30
C ALA A 184 -5.82 -4.14 13.51
N LYS A 185 -5.95 -4.88 14.62
CA LYS A 185 -6.41 -4.39 15.93
C LYS A 185 -5.28 -3.83 16.80
N GLU A 186 -4.05 -3.75 16.26
CA GLU A 186 -2.85 -3.30 16.96
C GLU A 186 -2.43 -4.17 18.16
N ASP A 187 -2.95 -5.39 18.27
CA ASP A 187 -2.45 -6.39 19.22
C ASP A 187 -1.27 -7.16 18.62
N PHE A 188 -0.12 -6.47 18.54
CA PHE A 188 1.10 -7.00 17.89
C PHE A 188 1.68 -8.22 18.63
N LYS A 189 1.48 -8.28 19.95
CA LYS A 189 1.92 -9.42 20.75
C LYS A 189 1.14 -10.67 20.38
N LEU A 190 -0.18 -10.56 20.33
CA LEU A 190 -1.06 -11.66 19.92
C LEU A 190 -0.81 -12.02 18.44
N SER A 191 -0.67 -11.05 17.56
CA SER A 191 -0.45 -11.30 16.14
C SER A 191 0.82 -12.13 15.92
N LYS A 192 1.92 -11.78 16.56
CA LYS A 192 3.18 -12.54 16.50
C LYS A 192 3.01 -13.97 17.01
N GLN A 193 2.30 -14.18 18.13
CA GLN A 193 2.02 -15.51 18.67
C GLN A 193 1.23 -16.38 17.67
N LEU A 194 0.24 -15.80 17.01
CA LEU A 194 -0.60 -16.49 16.02
C LEU A 194 0.20 -16.84 14.75
N TYR A 195 1.09 -15.95 14.28
CA TYR A 195 1.99 -16.25 13.17
C TYR A 195 2.99 -17.35 13.51
N LEU A 196 3.54 -17.34 14.74
CA LEU A 196 4.41 -18.42 15.22
C LEU A 196 3.65 -19.75 15.30
N GLN A 197 2.40 -19.76 15.73
CA GLN A 197 1.54 -20.96 15.73
C GLN A 197 1.32 -21.49 14.30
N SER A 198 1.09 -20.61 13.32
CA SER A 198 0.96 -20.99 11.91
C SER A 198 2.20 -21.73 11.39
N ILE A 199 3.41 -21.21 11.62
CA ILE A 199 4.66 -21.86 11.18
C ILE A 199 5.02 -23.09 12.00
N GLN A 200 4.52 -23.21 13.25
CA GLN A 200 4.67 -24.43 14.04
C GLN A 200 3.82 -25.58 13.47
N LEU A 201 2.63 -25.29 12.96
CA LEU A 201 1.75 -26.24 12.30
C LEU A 201 2.27 -26.64 10.92
N ASP A 202 2.77 -25.67 10.16
CA ASP A 202 3.36 -25.90 8.85
C ASP A 202 4.66 -25.07 8.69
N GLN A 203 5.80 -25.72 8.82
CA GLN A 203 7.13 -25.07 8.66
C GLN A 203 7.39 -24.57 7.22
N ASN A 204 6.61 -25.01 6.25
CA ASN A 204 6.67 -24.54 4.87
C ASN A 204 5.66 -23.42 4.57
N HIS A 205 4.94 -22.94 5.57
CA HIS A 205 3.97 -21.85 5.42
C HIS A 205 4.66 -20.50 5.17
N SER A 206 4.96 -20.19 3.90
CA SER A 206 5.71 -19.00 3.47
C SER A 206 5.16 -17.70 4.05
N THR A 207 3.83 -17.50 3.97
CA THR A 207 3.16 -16.28 4.47
C THR A 207 3.32 -16.11 5.98
N GLY A 208 3.29 -17.20 6.74
CA GLY A 208 3.54 -17.19 8.19
C GLY A 208 4.93 -16.63 8.52
N TRP A 209 5.97 -17.09 7.82
CA TRP A 209 7.33 -16.60 8.01
C TRP A 209 7.46 -15.11 7.68
N VAL A 210 6.87 -14.66 6.56
CA VAL A 210 6.86 -13.23 6.18
C VAL A 210 6.17 -12.40 7.27
N ASN A 211 5.02 -12.85 7.78
CA ASN A 211 4.26 -12.12 8.79
C ASN A 211 4.95 -12.10 10.17
N VAL A 212 5.72 -13.15 10.53
CA VAL A 212 6.61 -13.09 11.70
C VAL A 212 7.66 -11.98 11.51
N GLY A 213 8.24 -11.88 10.32
CA GLY A 213 9.15 -10.79 9.99
C GLY A 213 8.51 -9.41 10.13
N MET A 214 7.28 -9.24 9.62
CA MET A 214 6.54 -7.98 9.79
C MET A 214 6.28 -7.65 11.26
N ALA A 215 5.93 -8.65 12.08
CA ALA A 215 5.76 -8.43 13.52
C ALA A 215 7.08 -8.06 14.23
N LEU A 216 8.22 -8.54 13.74
CA LEU A 216 9.54 -8.16 14.25
C LEU A 216 9.92 -6.72 13.87
N LEU A 217 9.47 -6.22 12.70
CA LEU A 217 9.63 -4.79 12.35
C LEU A 217 8.86 -3.89 13.33
N GLU A 218 7.66 -4.30 13.77
CA GLU A 218 6.94 -3.58 14.82
C GLU A 218 7.67 -3.58 16.18
N GLU A 219 8.49 -4.60 16.43
CA GLU A 219 9.38 -4.67 17.59
C GLU A 219 10.74 -3.95 17.37
N GLN A 220 10.93 -3.24 16.25
CA GLN A 220 12.18 -2.56 15.87
C GLN A 220 13.38 -3.51 15.73
N LYS A 221 13.16 -4.73 15.22
CA LYS A 221 14.17 -5.78 15.01
C LYS A 221 14.32 -6.13 13.52
N PRO A 222 14.75 -5.20 12.65
CA PRO A 222 14.72 -5.43 11.22
C PRO A 222 15.73 -6.48 10.73
N GLU A 223 16.85 -6.72 11.41
CA GLU A 223 17.80 -7.76 11.05
C GLU A 223 17.18 -9.16 11.24
N GLU A 224 16.50 -9.38 12.39
CA GLU A 224 15.76 -10.61 12.63
C GLU A 224 14.58 -10.72 11.65
N ALA A 225 13.87 -9.61 11.41
CA ALA A 225 12.77 -9.55 10.44
C ALA A 225 13.21 -9.96 9.04
N LEU A 226 14.34 -9.42 8.56
CA LEU A 226 14.90 -9.76 7.25
C LEU A 226 15.14 -11.28 7.12
N SER A 227 15.70 -11.90 8.16
CA SER A 227 15.96 -13.35 8.18
C SER A 227 14.65 -14.16 8.05
N MET A 228 13.58 -13.74 8.72
CA MET A 228 12.27 -14.42 8.64
C MET A 228 11.63 -14.22 7.26
N ILE A 229 11.66 -13.00 6.72
CA ILE A 229 11.12 -12.69 5.40
C ILE A 229 11.89 -13.45 4.31
N GLN A 230 13.22 -13.53 4.40
CA GLN A 230 14.06 -14.32 3.49
C GLN A 230 13.67 -15.80 3.53
N ARG A 231 13.40 -16.36 4.74
CA ARG A 231 12.91 -17.74 4.85
C ARG A 231 11.57 -17.92 4.17
N GLY A 232 10.62 -17.00 4.34
CA GLY A 232 9.34 -17.01 3.65
C GLY A 232 9.51 -16.93 2.13
N HIS A 233 10.40 -16.06 1.63
CA HIS A 233 10.71 -15.96 0.21
C HIS A 233 11.34 -17.24 -0.36
N GLN A 234 12.25 -17.90 0.37
CA GLN A 234 12.83 -19.19 -0.06
C GLN A 234 11.76 -20.27 -0.25
N LEU A 235 10.72 -20.28 0.58
CA LEU A 235 9.60 -21.22 0.51
C LEU A 235 8.65 -20.90 -0.66
N ASN A 236 8.45 -19.62 -0.96
CA ASN A 236 7.67 -19.17 -2.11
C ASN A 236 8.39 -18.03 -2.86
N PRO A 237 9.32 -18.35 -3.78
CA PRO A 237 10.09 -17.35 -4.52
C PRO A 237 9.26 -16.45 -5.44
N LYS A 238 8.01 -16.83 -5.71
CA LYS A 238 7.10 -16.06 -6.58
C LYS A 238 6.20 -15.08 -5.80
N SER A 239 6.28 -15.03 -4.46
CA SER A 239 5.48 -14.11 -3.66
C SER A 239 5.96 -12.67 -3.84
N PRO A 240 5.15 -11.78 -4.46
CA PRO A 240 5.50 -10.36 -4.58
C PRO A 240 5.55 -9.68 -3.23
N GLU A 241 4.68 -10.07 -2.30
CA GLU A 241 4.60 -9.50 -0.96
C GLU A 241 5.88 -9.80 -0.15
N ALA A 242 6.41 -11.02 -0.26
CA ALA A 242 7.68 -11.37 0.38
C ALA A 242 8.84 -10.51 -0.16
N LEU A 243 8.93 -10.36 -1.48
CA LEU A 243 9.94 -9.52 -2.13
C LEU A 243 9.79 -8.05 -1.74
N PHE A 244 8.57 -7.53 -1.71
CA PHE A 244 8.30 -6.14 -1.36
C PHE A 244 8.63 -5.85 0.11
N ASN A 245 8.22 -6.73 1.04
CA ASN A 245 8.55 -6.59 2.45
C ASN A 245 10.08 -6.70 2.70
N MET A 246 10.75 -7.58 1.96
CA MET A 246 12.22 -7.67 1.99
C MET A 246 12.87 -6.38 1.49
N ALA A 247 12.34 -5.78 0.40
CA ALA A 247 12.80 -4.50 -0.11
C ALA A 247 12.69 -3.38 0.92
N LEU A 248 11.53 -3.22 1.55
CA LEU A 248 11.31 -2.20 2.58
C LEU A 248 12.23 -2.40 3.78
N THR A 249 12.46 -3.66 4.19
CA THR A 249 13.36 -3.98 5.30
C THR A 249 14.82 -3.65 4.97
N LEU A 250 15.27 -3.98 3.75
CA LEU A 250 16.63 -3.64 3.28
C LEU A 250 16.82 -2.12 3.17
N LEU A 251 15.84 -1.39 2.63
CA LEU A 251 15.89 0.07 2.58
C LEU A 251 15.95 0.68 3.98
N LEU A 252 15.19 0.14 4.94
CA LEU A 252 15.25 0.57 6.35
C LEU A 252 16.62 0.32 6.99
N LEU A 253 17.29 -0.76 6.61
CA LEU A 253 18.66 -1.09 7.04
C LEU A 253 19.75 -0.27 6.32
N GLY A 254 19.38 0.52 5.30
CA GLY A 254 20.33 1.28 4.49
C GLY A 254 20.94 0.51 3.32
N GLU A 255 20.52 -0.73 3.11
CA GLU A 255 20.95 -1.60 1.99
C GLU A 255 20.23 -1.20 0.68
N TYR A 256 20.52 0.02 0.20
CA TYR A 256 19.73 0.67 -0.85
C TYR A 256 19.85 -0.02 -2.21
N SER A 257 21.03 -0.49 -2.60
CA SER A 257 21.24 -1.12 -3.90
C SER A 257 20.29 -2.31 -4.11
N GLU A 258 20.27 -3.24 -3.16
CA GLU A 258 19.40 -4.42 -3.23
C GLU A 258 17.95 -4.07 -2.88
N GLY A 259 17.74 -3.17 -1.93
CA GLY A 259 16.42 -2.69 -1.55
C GLY A 259 15.67 -2.10 -2.75
N TRP A 260 16.27 -1.18 -3.50
CA TRP A 260 15.65 -0.60 -4.69
C TRP A 260 15.44 -1.61 -5.81
N ARG A 261 16.34 -2.59 -5.94
CA ARG A 261 16.18 -3.67 -6.92
C ARG A 261 14.92 -4.48 -6.64
N LEU A 262 14.69 -4.85 -5.39
CA LEU A 262 13.52 -5.63 -4.97
C LEU A 262 12.25 -4.78 -4.89
N TYR A 263 12.36 -3.46 -4.69
CA TYR A 263 11.22 -2.55 -4.58
C TYR A 263 10.32 -2.53 -5.83
N GLU A 264 10.87 -2.93 -6.98
CA GLU A 264 10.10 -3.07 -8.23
C GLU A 264 8.99 -4.14 -8.12
N SER A 265 9.10 -5.10 -7.19
CA SER A 265 8.07 -6.09 -6.93
C SER A 265 6.74 -5.45 -6.48
N ARG A 266 6.73 -4.19 -6.04
CA ARG A 266 5.53 -3.45 -5.64
C ARG A 266 4.42 -3.50 -6.68
N PHE A 267 4.76 -3.42 -7.97
CA PHE A 267 3.78 -3.42 -9.08
C PHE A 267 3.02 -4.73 -9.23
N THR A 268 3.47 -5.80 -8.60
CA THR A 268 2.84 -7.12 -8.64
C THR A 268 2.17 -7.50 -7.30
N THR A 269 2.30 -6.66 -6.26
CA THR A 269 1.62 -6.87 -4.98
C THR A 269 0.13 -6.52 -5.06
N LYS A 270 -0.67 -7.12 -4.18
CA LYS A 270 -2.11 -6.82 -4.07
C LYS A 270 -2.36 -5.32 -3.81
N GLN A 271 -1.50 -4.66 -3.03
CA GLN A 271 -1.62 -3.24 -2.68
C GLN A 271 -1.58 -2.32 -3.92
N PHE A 272 -0.78 -2.65 -4.93
CA PHE A 272 -0.60 -1.84 -6.13
C PHE A 272 -1.36 -2.38 -7.36
N LYS A 273 -2.14 -3.44 -7.20
CA LYS A 273 -2.93 -4.08 -8.28
C LYS A 273 -3.82 -3.10 -9.06
N HIS A 274 -4.29 -2.05 -8.39
CA HIS A 274 -5.18 -1.05 -8.96
C HIS A 274 -4.45 0.25 -9.38
N THR A 275 -3.11 0.26 -9.33
CA THR A 275 -2.35 1.42 -9.82
C THR A 275 -2.57 1.56 -11.32
N VAL A 276 -3.11 2.70 -11.73
CA VAL A 276 -3.30 3.02 -13.14
C VAL A 276 -1.94 3.39 -13.73
N ILE A 277 -1.46 2.59 -14.65
CA ILE A 277 -0.26 2.89 -15.42
C ILE A 277 -0.67 3.80 -16.58
N PRO A 278 -0.13 5.03 -16.69
CA PRO A 278 -0.65 6.03 -17.61
C PRO A 278 -0.23 5.82 -19.07
N SER A 279 0.68 4.88 -19.35
CA SER A 279 1.11 4.54 -20.71
C SER A 279 1.06 3.05 -20.97
N SER A 280 0.70 2.66 -22.18
CA SER A 280 0.79 1.30 -22.71
C SER A 280 2.07 1.04 -23.51
N GLY A 281 2.96 2.03 -23.60
CA GLY A 281 4.25 1.93 -24.29
C GLY A 281 5.24 1.03 -23.57
N PRO A 282 6.46 0.90 -24.09
CA PRO A 282 7.50 0.08 -23.47
C PRO A 282 7.87 0.56 -22.06
N TRP A 283 7.84 -0.33 -21.08
CA TRP A 283 8.27 -0.02 -19.71
C TRP A 283 9.79 -0.05 -19.61
N ILE A 284 10.38 1.03 -19.13
CA ILE A 284 11.83 1.16 -18.93
C ILE A 284 12.20 0.51 -17.60
N THR A 285 12.87 -0.61 -17.67
CA THR A 285 13.21 -1.44 -16.52
C THR A 285 14.71 -1.60 -16.28
N SER A 286 15.58 -1.00 -17.12
CA SER A 286 17.03 -1.08 -16.93
C SER A 286 17.74 0.24 -17.23
N ALA A 287 18.92 0.43 -16.64
CA ALA A 287 19.76 1.60 -16.89
C ALA A 287 20.22 1.67 -18.35
N GLU A 288 20.43 0.52 -19.01
CA GLU A 288 20.81 0.43 -20.41
C GLU A 288 19.69 0.95 -21.33
N GLN A 289 18.42 0.60 -21.04
CA GLN A 289 17.27 1.14 -21.76
C GLN A 289 17.15 2.66 -21.56
N LEU A 290 17.34 3.15 -20.33
CA LEU A 290 17.35 4.58 -20.03
C LEU A 290 18.43 5.30 -20.84
N GLN A 291 19.64 4.75 -20.90
CA GLN A 291 20.74 5.31 -21.68
C GLN A 291 20.48 5.29 -23.21
N GLN A 292 19.80 4.26 -23.71
CA GLN A 292 19.37 4.22 -25.11
C GLN A 292 18.40 5.35 -25.44
N LEU A 293 17.44 5.66 -24.56
CA LEU A 293 16.54 6.80 -24.75
C LEU A 293 17.31 8.13 -24.79
N CYS A 294 18.28 8.31 -23.90
CA CYS A 294 19.15 9.49 -23.90
C CYS A 294 19.94 9.60 -25.22
N THR A 295 20.55 8.50 -25.67
CA THR A 295 21.35 8.45 -26.90
C THR A 295 20.50 8.72 -28.15
N ASN A 296 19.33 8.14 -28.23
CA ASN A 296 18.42 8.25 -29.37
C ASN A 296 17.56 9.51 -29.32
N GLN A 297 17.67 10.32 -28.26
CA GLN A 297 16.81 11.49 -27.99
C GLN A 297 15.31 11.14 -28.07
N THR A 298 14.96 9.95 -27.59
CA THR A 298 13.56 9.46 -27.57
C THR A 298 12.86 10.00 -26.33
N GLN A 299 11.77 10.73 -26.53
CA GLN A 299 10.94 11.24 -25.43
C GLN A 299 10.29 10.08 -24.68
N CYS A 300 10.30 10.15 -23.35
CA CYS A 300 9.62 9.19 -22.48
C CYS A 300 8.70 9.88 -21.48
N LEU A 301 7.78 9.11 -20.91
CA LEU A 301 6.90 9.53 -19.83
C LEU A 301 7.50 9.08 -18.49
N VAL A 302 7.81 10.05 -17.61
CA VAL A 302 8.09 9.81 -16.19
C VAL A 302 6.81 10.11 -15.43
N TRP A 303 6.27 9.15 -14.68
CA TRP A 303 4.98 9.35 -14.01
C TRP A 303 5.08 9.18 -12.50
N SER A 304 4.30 9.98 -11.79
CA SER A 304 4.24 9.96 -10.33
C SER A 304 3.42 8.78 -9.82
N GLU A 305 3.80 8.28 -8.66
CA GLU A 305 3.11 7.18 -7.97
C GLU A 305 3.08 7.41 -6.46
N GLN A 306 2.27 6.62 -5.74
CA GLN A 306 2.14 6.67 -4.27
C GLN A 306 1.62 8.02 -3.73
N GLY A 307 2.10 8.47 -2.56
CA GLY A 307 1.66 9.69 -1.90
C GLY A 307 2.28 10.96 -2.49
N ILE A 308 1.65 12.11 -2.25
CA ILE A 308 2.19 13.42 -2.68
C ILE A 308 3.56 13.68 -2.04
N GLY A 309 3.78 13.26 -0.79
CA GLY A 309 5.08 13.37 -0.13
C GLY A 309 6.17 12.59 -0.85
N ASP A 310 5.84 11.39 -1.34
CA ASP A 310 6.75 10.58 -2.17
C ASP A 310 7.10 11.32 -3.46
N VAL A 311 6.09 11.89 -4.14
CA VAL A 311 6.33 12.65 -5.36
C VAL A 311 7.29 13.80 -5.10
N ILE A 312 7.04 14.62 -4.08
CA ILE A 312 7.91 15.77 -3.73
C ILE A 312 9.33 15.28 -3.41
N GLN A 313 9.49 14.24 -2.59
CA GLN A 313 10.80 13.70 -2.25
C GLN A 313 11.59 13.28 -3.48
N PHE A 314 10.96 12.60 -4.44
CA PHE A 314 11.63 12.05 -5.62
C PHE A 314 11.71 13.03 -6.80
N LEU A 315 11.16 14.26 -6.72
CA LEU A 315 11.40 15.33 -7.71
C LEU A 315 12.90 15.65 -7.87
N ARG A 316 13.71 15.45 -6.83
CA ARG A 316 15.17 15.64 -6.86
C ARG A 316 15.90 14.84 -7.95
N TYR A 317 15.28 13.79 -8.48
CA TYR A 317 15.84 13.01 -9.57
C TYR A 317 15.57 13.61 -10.96
N LEU A 318 14.61 14.53 -11.11
CA LEU A 318 14.30 15.12 -12.43
C LEU A 318 15.47 15.97 -12.97
N PRO A 319 16.17 16.80 -12.16
CA PRO A 319 17.39 17.47 -12.60
C PRO A 319 18.50 16.49 -13.04
N VAL A 320 18.59 15.31 -12.43
CA VAL A 320 19.56 14.28 -12.83
C VAL A 320 19.22 13.76 -14.23
N LEU A 321 17.94 13.49 -14.52
CA LEU A 321 17.50 13.08 -15.87
C LEU A 321 17.80 14.16 -16.92
N GLN A 322 17.64 15.44 -16.57
CA GLN A 322 17.98 16.53 -17.48
C GLN A 322 19.49 16.65 -17.73
N ALA A 323 20.31 16.46 -16.67
CA ALA A 323 21.77 16.41 -16.81
C ALA A 323 22.20 15.26 -17.73
N LEU A 324 21.47 14.14 -17.74
CA LEU A 324 21.64 13.04 -18.69
C LEU A 324 21.10 13.35 -20.09
N LYS A 325 20.50 14.53 -20.31
CA LYS A 325 19.88 14.96 -21.57
C LYS A 325 18.76 14.00 -22.05
N LEU A 326 18.03 13.39 -21.11
CA LEU A 326 16.85 12.59 -21.43
C LEU A 326 15.70 13.52 -21.81
N PRO A 327 15.08 13.39 -22.99
CA PRO A 327 13.83 14.07 -23.27
C PRO A 327 12.69 13.37 -22.51
N PHE A 328 11.99 14.08 -21.62
CA PHE A 328 10.87 13.49 -20.90
C PHE A 328 9.75 14.48 -20.61
N VAL A 329 8.55 13.94 -20.40
CA VAL A 329 7.41 14.64 -19.82
C VAL A 329 7.18 14.04 -18.44
N PHE A 330 6.98 14.88 -17.43
CA PHE A 330 6.64 14.43 -16.08
C PHE A 330 5.12 14.49 -15.88
N ALA A 331 4.48 13.34 -15.74
CA ALA A 331 3.05 13.23 -15.44
C ALA A 331 2.82 13.17 -13.93
N THR A 332 1.98 14.03 -13.41
CA THR A 332 1.69 14.10 -11.97
C THR A 332 0.28 14.59 -11.69
N ARG A 333 -0.07 14.62 -10.41
CA ARG A 333 -1.39 15.03 -9.93
C ARG A 333 -1.58 16.54 -9.97
N LYS A 334 -2.80 16.98 -10.29
CA LYS A 334 -3.18 18.38 -10.40
C LYS A 334 -2.68 19.31 -9.29
N PRO A 335 -2.75 18.95 -7.99
CA PRO A 335 -2.31 19.84 -6.92
C PRO A 335 -0.82 20.19 -6.94
N LEU A 336 0.02 19.40 -7.63
CA LEU A 336 1.46 19.61 -7.73
C LEU A 336 1.87 20.35 -9.01
N ILE A 337 1.03 20.33 -10.05
CA ILE A 337 1.38 20.87 -11.38
C ILE A 337 1.85 22.33 -11.30
N PRO A 338 1.11 23.28 -10.68
CA PRO A 338 1.53 24.68 -10.66
C PRO A 338 2.89 24.88 -9.97
N LEU A 339 3.19 24.13 -8.91
CA LEU A 339 4.47 24.19 -8.22
C LEU A 339 5.60 23.70 -9.11
N ILE A 340 5.41 22.56 -9.78
CA ILE A 340 6.46 21.92 -10.60
C ILE A 340 6.71 22.71 -11.89
N GLU A 341 5.66 23.24 -12.53
CA GLU A 341 5.80 24.10 -13.71
C GLU A 341 6.57 25.39 -13.42
N ALA A 342 6.29 26.01 -12.27
CA ALA A 342 6.96 27.24 -11.88
C ALA A 342 8.42 27.02 -11.44
N TRP A 343 8.69 25.89 -10.76
CA TRP A 343 10.05 25.50 -10.35
C TRP A 343 10.86 24.96 -11.51
N GLY A 344 10.21 24.27 -12.43
CA GLY A 344 10.87 23.41 -13.41
C GLY A 344 11.98 24.11 -14.17
N PRO A 345 13.15 23.46 -14.30
CA PRO A 345 14.21 23.98 -15.12
C PRO A 345 13.73 24.14 -16.58
N PRO A 346 14.35 25.04 -17.36
CA PRO A 346 13.92 25.31 -18.73
C PRO A 346 13.77 24.03 -19.56
N GLY A 347 12.59 23.83 -20.14
CA GLY A 347 12.30 22.68 -20.98
C GLY A 347 11.67 21.48 -20.25
N LEU A 348 11.43 21.56 -18.93
CA LEU A 348 10.62 20.56 -18.25
C LEU A 348 9.15 20.68 -18.71
N LEU A 349 8.63 19.61 -19.26
CA LEU A 349 7.22 19.50 -19.61
C LEU A 349 6.50 18.74 -18.49
N VAL A 350 5.41 19.31 -18.00
CA VAL A 350 4.56 18.69 -16.97
C VAL A 350 3.19 18.37 -17.57
N ALA A 351 2.63 17.25 -17.20
CA ALA A 351 1.31 16.82 -17.65
C ALA A 351 0.45 16.36 -16.47
N ASP A 352 -0.87 16.52 -16.62
CA ASP A 352 -1.84 15.89 -15.72
C ASP A 352 -1.92 14.39 -16.05
N GLU A 353 -1.62 13.53 -15.07
CA GLU A 353 -1.64 12.06 -15.23
C GLU A 353 -2.99 11.51 -15.68
N THR A 354 -4.09 12.27 -15.48
CA THR A 354 -5.45 11.86 -15.85
C THR A 354 -5.85 12.28 -17.27
N SER A 355 -5.07 13.15 -17.94
CA SER A 355 -5.43 13.74 -19.23
C SER A 355 -4.25 13.82 -20.22
N LEU A 356 -3.51 12.71 -20.34
CA LEU A 356 -2.40 12.59 -21.29
C LEU A 356 -2.90 12.53 -22.73
N ASP A 357 -2.13 13.12 -23.65
CA ASP A 357 -2.37 12.95 -25.08
C ASP A 357 -2.03 11.52 -25.57
N ASP A 358 -2.46 11.18 -26.78
CA ASP A 358 -2.30 9.82 -27.31
C ASP A 358 -0.82 9.46 -27.57
N THR A 359 0.04 10.43 -27.79
CA THR A 359 1.48 10.21 -27.96
C THR A 359 2.09 9.74 -26.64
N LEU A 360 1.78 10.40 -25.53
CA LEU A 360 2.25 10.05 -24.20
C LEU A 360 1.67 8.73 -23.69
N LYS A 361 0.41 8.42 -24.05
CA LYS A 361 -0.23 7.14 -23.71
C LYS A 361 0.46 5.93 -24.36
N THR A 362 1.28 6.12 -25.36
CA THR A 362 2.03 5.06 -26.06
C THR A 362 3.56 5.23 -25.97
N ALA A 363 4.03 6.29 -25.32
CA ALA A 363 5.45 6.56 -25.15
C ALA A 363 6.12 5.52 -24.23
N PRO A 364 7.43 5.26 -24.43
CA PRO A 364 8.23 4.58 -23.42
C PRO A 364 8.06 5.27 -22.05
N HIS A 365 7.96 4.50 -20.98
CA HIS A 365 7.63 5.09 -19.68
C HIS A 365 8.37 4.44 -18.51
N LEU A 366 8.48 5.19 -17.41
CA LEU A 366 8.98 4.71 -16.13
C LEU A 366 8.26 5.40 -14.97
N ALA A 367 8.18 4.69 -13.85
CA ALA A 367 7.67 5.25 -12.60
C ALA A 367 8.75 6.06 -11.88
N GLN A 368 8.38 7.17 -11.26
CA GLN A 368 9.30 8.06 -10.55
C GLN A 368 10.11 7.33 -9.46
N LEU A 369 9.47 6.45 -8.68
CA LEU A 369 10.14 5.71 -7.61
C LEU A 369 11.01 4.54 -8.11
N SER A 370 11.08 4.30 -9.42
CA SER A 370 12.08 3.41 -10.04
C SER A 370 13.40 4.13 -10.36
N LEU A 371 13.44 5.45 -10.30
CA LEU A 371 14.65 6.25 -10.59
C LEU A 371 15.85 5.91 -9.70
N PRO A 372 15.69 5.72 -8.37
CA PRO A 372 16.84 5.32 -7.54
C PRO A 372 17.53 4.06 -8.05
N ARG A 373 16.77 3.04 -8.44
CA ARG A 373 17.32 1.81 -9.02
C ARG A 373 17.97 2.05 -10.37
N LEU A 374 17.30 2.75 -11.28
CA LEU A 374 17.79 3.01 -12.63
C LEU A 374 19.06 3.86 -12.63
N LEU A 375 19.18 4.77 -11.67
CA LEU A 375 20.32 5.66 -11.48
C LEU A 375 21.35 5.11 -10.47
N ARG A 376 21.13 3.89 -9.94
CA ARG A 376 22.01 3.19 -8.99
C ARG A 376 22.28 4.01 -7.74
N SER A 377 21.23 4.64 -7.19
CA SER A 377 21.35 5.44 -5.97
C SER A 377 21.53 4.56 -4.74
N ASP A 378 22.50 4.93 -3.92
CA ASP A 378 22.72 4.42 -2.55
C ASP A 378 22.73 5.59 -1.56
N LEU A 379 23.06 5.33 -0.29
CA LEU A 379 23.05 6.37 0.75
C LEU A 379 23.97 7.56 0.44
N ASP A 380 25.11 7.31 -0.22
CA ASP A 380 26.11 8.32 -0.51
C ASP A 380 25.82 9.08 -1.83
N THR A 381 25.00 8.50 -2.69
CA THR A 381 24.70 9.03 -4.03
C THR A 381 23.27 9.55 -4.19
N ILE A 382 22.50 9.61 -3.10
CA ILE A 382 21.19 10.32 -3.11
C ILE A 382 21.42 11.76 -3.56
N PRO A 383 20.65 12.31 -4.52
CA PRO A 383 20.70 13.73 -4.84
C PRO A 383 20.21 14.57 -3.64
N SER A 384 21.10 14.89 -2.71
CA SER A 384 20.77 15.51 -1.40
C SER A 384 20.83 17.03 -1.41
N VAL A 385 21.22 17.67 -2.52
CA VAL A 385 21.30 19.13 -2.62
C VAL A 385 19.93 19.76 -2.42
N THR A 386 19.84 20.71 -1.48
CA THR A 386 18.68 21.56 -1.22
C THR A 386 19.07 23.03 -1.30
N PRO A 387 18.16 23.97 -1.63
CA PRO A 387 16.80 23.68 -2.14
C PRO A 387 16.83 23.05 -3.53
N TYR A 388 15.96 22.06 -3.75
CA TYR A 388 15.68 21.57 -5.10
C TYR A 388 14.27 21.93 -5.58
N LEU A 389 13.51 22.65 -4.75
CA LEU A 389 12.26 23.32 -5.11
C LEU A 389 12.34 24.80 -4.71
N THR A 390 11.56 25.64 -5.37
CA THR A 390 11.38 27.05 -5.03
C THR A 390 9.90 27.39 -5.09
N ALA A 391 9.46 28.34 -4.25
CA ALA A 391 8.10 28.87 -4.36
C ALA A 391 7.91 29.64 -5.67
N PRO A 392 6.71 29.61 -6.28
CA PRO A 392 6.45 30.25 -7.58
C PRO A 392 6.41 31.78 -7.50
N GLY A 393 7.53 32.45 -7.62
CA GLY A 393 7.59 33.93 -7.59
C GLY A 393 7.19 34.53 -6.23
N PRO A 394 6.80 35.83 -6.18
CA PRO A 394 6.37 36.46 -4.93
C PRO A 394 5.02 35.90 -4.47
N PRO A 395 4.79 35.80 -3.14
CA PRO A 395 3.52 35.30 -2.61
C PRO A 395 2.36 36.24 -2.94
N PRO A 396 1.19 35.73 -3.31
CA PRO A 396 -0.04 36.50 -3.39
C PRO A 396 -0.37 37.18 -2.06
N GLU A 397 -1.03 38.35 -2.10
CA GLU A 397 -1.38 39.14 -0.92
C GLU A 397 -2.15 38.27 0.15
N ALA A 398 -3.04 37.41 -0.30
CA ALA A 398 -3.80 36.51 0.59
C ALA A 398 -2.95 35.45 1.29
N LEU A 399 -1.72 35.22 0.83
CA LEU A 399 -0.76 34.24 1.35
C LEU A 399 0.47 34.90 2.00
N LEU A 400 0.44 36.22 2.21
CA LEU A 400 1.48 36.91 2.97
C LEU A 400 1.40 36.51 4.44
N VAL A 401 2.53 36.06 4.95
CA VAL A 401 2.72 35.79 6.39
C VAL A 401 3.10 37.13 7.03
N PRO A 402 2.35 37.60 8.04
CA PRO A 402 2.74 38.79 8.78
C PRO A 402 4.10 38.55 9.46
N PRO A 403 4.99 39.54 9.50
CA PRO A 403 6.22 39.38 10.28
C PRO A 403 5.86 39.24 11.77
N PRO A 404 6.37 38.20 12.45
CA PRO A 404 6.10 38.03 13.88
C PRO A 404 6.67 39.24 14.67
N PRO A 405 5.98 39.71 15.73
CA PRO A 405 6.38 40.91 16.47
C PRO A 405 7.68 40.75 17.31
N GLY A 406 8.55 39.83 16.99
CA GLY A 406 9.83 39.61 17.65
C GLY A 406 10.18 38.16 17.95
N GLY A 407 9.44 37.22 17.35
CA GLY A 407 9.67 35.78 17.51
C GLY A 407 9.77 35.05 16.19
N LEU A 408 9.81 33.71 16.21
CA LEU A 408 9.86 32.85 15.04
C LEU A 408 8.46 32.54 14.49
N ALA A 409 8.32 32.58 13.17
CA ALA A 409 7.13 32.07 12.48
C ALA A 409 7.22 30.54 12.32
N VAL A 410 6.38 29.80 13.02
CA VAL A 410 6.47 28.33 13.10
C VAL A 410 5.25 27.68 12.45
N GLY A 411 5.46 26.95 11.36
CA GLY A 411 4.45 26.14 10.72
C GLY A 411 4.17 24.84 11.47
N LEU A 412 2.89 24.43 11.55
CA LEU A 412 2.48 23.24 12.29
C LEU A 412 1.58 22.32 11.46
N VAL A 413 1.93 21.01 11.43
CA VAL A 413 1.13 19.93 10.84
C VAL A 413 1.14 18.72 11.77
N TRP A 414 -0.01 18.23 12.18
CA TRP A 414 -0.12 17.15 13.17
C TRP A 414 -0.79 15.88 12.68
N ALA A 415 -1.48 15.93 11.53
CA ALA A 415 -2.17 14.78 11.00
C ALA A 415 -1.78 14.49 9.54
N SER A 416 -1.63 13.21 9.21
CA SER A 416 -1.38 12.73 7.87
C SER A 416 -2.70 12.51 7.09
N ASN A 417 -2.63 11.99 5.85
CA ASN A 417 -3.81 11.79 5.02
C ASN A 417 -4.75 10.70 5.60
N PRO A 418 -6.01 11.03 5.96
CA PRO A 418 -6.99 10.07 6.50
C PRO A 418 -7.45 9.01 5.49
N GLY A 419 -7.20 9.21 4.19
CA GLY A 419 -7.51 8.23 3.16
C GLY A 419 -6.76 6.89 3.31
N ASN A 420 -5.60 6.90 3.97
CA ASN A 420 -4.90 5.68 4.39
C ASN A 420 -5.01 5.52 5.91
N LYS A 421 -6.06 4.84 6.37
CA LYS A 421 -6.39 4.71 7.80
C LYS A 421 -5.25 4.13 8.66
N GLY A 422 -4.50 3.16 8.14
CA GLY A 422 -3.37 2.56 8.84
C GLY A 422 -2.24 3.56 9.08
N MET A 423 -1.81 4.22 8.01
CA MET A 423 -0.75 5.24 8.08
C MET A 423 -1.20 6.50 8.82
N TYR A 424 -2.48 6.88 8.70
CA TYR A 424 -3.06 7.98 9.47
C TYR A 424 -2.92 7.73 10.98
N ARG A 425 -3.37 6.57 11.47
CA ARG A 425 -3.27 6.20 12.90
C ARG A 425 -1.82 6.12 13.38
N LEU A 426 -0.92 5.63 12.52
CA LEU A 426 0.50 5.48 12.86
C LEU A 426 1.22 6.82 12.94
N LYS A 427 0.98 7.72 11.98
CA LYS A 427 1.75 8.95 11.77
C LYS A 427 1.14 10.19 12.44
N SER A 428 -0.18 10.22 12.64
CA SER A 428 -0.87 11.39 13.19
C SER A 428 -0.75 11.46 14.71
N LEU A 429 -0.62 12.66 15.18
CA LEU A 429 -0.50 12.99 16.60
C LEU A 429 -1.69 13.90 16.99
N PRO A 430 -2.45 13.63 18.06
CA PRO A 430 -3.52 14.51 18.48
C PRO A 430 -3.00 15.90 18.85
N LEU A 431 -3.58 16.95 18.26
CA LEU A 431 -3.13 18.34 18.46
C LEU A 431 -3.12 18.75 19.94
N ASN A 432 -4.06 18.23 20.72
CA ASN A 432 -4.16 18.52 22.16
C ASN A 432 -2.98 18.01 23.00
N LEU A 433 -2.08 17.18 22.45
CA LEU A 433 -0.84 16.78 23.11
C LEU A 433 0.30 17.76 22.83
N LEU A 434 0.35 18.35 21.64
CA LEU A 434 1.45 19.23 21.20
C LEU A 434 1.14 20.71 21.44
N LEU A 435 -0.01 21.19 20.98
CA LEU A 435 -0.32 22.63 20.98
C LEU A 435 -0.26 23.27 22.38
N PRO A 436 -0.82 22.67 23.46
CA PRO A 436 -0.71 23.24 24.81
C PRO A 436 0.73 23.43 25.30
N ARG A 437 1.69 22.65 24.75
CA ARG A 437 3.11 22.76 25.08
C ARG A 437 3.79 23.95 24.38
N LEU A 438 3.26 24.36 23.21
CA LEU A 438 3.76 25.49 22.42
C LEU A 438 3.13 26.84 22.87
N LEU A 439 1.92 26.81 23.43
CA LEU A 439 1.18 28.03 23.81
C LEU A 439 1.94 28.98 24.77
N PRO A 440 2.74 28.54 25.75
CA PRO A 440 3.52 29.48 26.56
C PRO A 440 4.46 30.35 25.71
N ALA A 441 5.15 29.77 24.73
CA ALA A 441 6.03 30.52 23.84
C ALA A 441 5.25 31.49 22.92
N VAL A 442 4.01 31.12 22.52
CA VAL A 442 3.11 32.03 21.78
C VAL A 442 2.71 33.22 22.64
N GLN A 443 2.31 32.97 23.91
CA GLN A 443 1.85 34.01 24.86
C GLN A 443 2.96 34.99 25.22
N GLU A 444 4.21 34.53 25.19
CA GLU A 444 5.41 35.35 25.42
C GLU A 444 5.90 36.06 24.14
N ASN A 445 5.18 35.89 22.99
CA ASN A 445 5.54 36.38 21.67
C ASN A 445 6.93 35.90 21.18
N LEU A 446 7.36 34.73 21.65
CA LEU A 446 8.61 34.08 21.19
C LEU A 446 8.39 33.33 19.89
N ILE A 447 7.16 32.86 19.63
CA ILE A 447 6.76 32.21 18.37
C ILE A 447 5.39 32.69 17.94
N GLU A 448 5.15 32.66 16.63
CA GLU A 448 3.82 32.76 16.01
C GLU A 448 3.52 31.41 15.32
N LEU A 449 2.38 30.81 15.61
CA LEU A 449 2.00 29.50 15.08
C LEU A 449 1.14 29.63 13.81
N HIS A 450 1.56 28.97 12.75
CA HIS A 450 0.88 28.90 11.46
C HIS A 450 0.40 27.47 11.21
N SER A 451 -0.89 27.20 11.42
CA SER A 451 -1.49 25.92 11.09
C SER A 451 -1.52 25.70 9.58
N LEU A 452 -0.73 24.78 9.09
CA LEU A 452 -0.71 24.32 7.70
C LEU A 452 -1.58 23.07 7.50
N GLN A 453 -2.28 22.63 8.56
CA GLN A 453 -3.17 21.48 8.51
C GLN A 453 -4.41 21.80 7.69
N VAL A 454 -4.69 20.96 6.67
CA VAL A 454 -5.89 21.07 5.83
C VAL A 454 -6.84 19.89 6.06
N GLY A 455 -8.10 20.07 5.63
CA GLY A 455 -9.13 19.04 5.75
C GLY A 455 -9.79 18.98 7.13
N ASP A 456 -10.42 17.84 7.44
CA ASP A 456 -11.24 17.70 8.66
C ASP A 456 -10.44 17.81 9.96
N ASP A 457 -9.19 17.36 9.96
CA ASP A 457 -8.29 17.43 11.13
C ASP A 457 -7.98 18.88 11.53
N SER A 458 -8.10 19.86 10.63
CA SER A 458 -7.93 21.28 10.97
C SER A 458 -8.93 21.78 12.03
N ARG A 459 -10.05 21.07 12.22
CA ARG A 459 -11.05 21.38 13.26
C ARG A 459 -10.53 21.16 14.67
N GLU A 460 -9.47 20.38 14.86
CA GLU A 460 -8.82 20.27 16.18
C GLU A 460 -8.26 21.62 16.65
N LEU A 461 -8.02 22.56 15.73
CA LEU A 461 -7.57 23.92 16.04
C LEU A 461 -8.71 24.83 16.55
N ASP A 462 -10.00 24.49 16.35
CA ASP A 462 -11.14 25.36 16.68
C ASP A 462 -11.11 25.95 18.09
N PRO A 463 -10.74 25.20 19.16
CA PRO A 463 -10.65 25.76 20.50
C PRO A 463 -9.56 26.83 20.65
N PHE A 464 -8.59 26.88 19.77
CA PHE A 464 -7.37 27.70 19.87
C PHE A 464 -7.32 28.85 18.84
N ARG A 465 -8.23 28.89 17.86
CA ARG A 465 -8.25 29.91 16.78
C ARG A 465 -8.35 31.35 17.22
N ARG A 466 -8.77 31.59 18.47
CA ARG A 466 -8.92 32.94 19.05
C ARG A 466 -7.74 33.38 19.89
N ILE A 467 -6.69 32.56 19.96
CA ILE A 467 -5.46 32.92 20.67
C ILE A 467 -4.65 33.79 19.74
N ASP A 468 -4.24 34.96 20.18
CA ASP A 468 -3.34 35.85 19.45
C ASP A 468 -2.02 35.12 19.19
N GLY A 469 -1.48 35.24 18.00
CA GLY A 469 -0.28 34.51 17.58
C GLY A 469 -0.56 33.08 17.07
N VAL A 470 -1.84 32.67 16.88
CA VAL A 470 -2.22 31.42 16.22
C VAL A 470 -2.98 31.74 14.92
N MET A 471 -2.40 31.42 13.79
CA MET A 471 -2.98 31.63 12.45
C MET A 471 -3.39 30.31 11.82
N ASP A 472 -4.55 30.27 11.17
CA ASP A 472 -5.07 29.10 10.44
C ASP A 472 -5.09 29.38 8.94
N TRP A 473 -4.39 28.54 8.18
CA TRP A 473 -4.32 28.61 6.71
C TRP A 473 -5.32 27.65 6.04
N ASN A 474 -6.09 26.86 6.78
CA ASN A 474 -7.10 26.01 6.19
C ASN A 474 -8.10 26.82 5.35
N GLY A 475 -8.40 26.34 4.13
CA GLY A 475 -9.26 27.02 3.17
C GLY A 475 -8.59 28.11 2.33
N LYS A 476 -7.31 28.46 2.62
CA LYS A 476 -6.48 29.32 1.78
C LYS A 476 -5.46 28.53 0.94
N LEU A 477 -5.09 27.33 1.40
CA LEU A 477 -4.13 26.44 0.72
C LEU A 477 -4.89 25.50 -0.23
N ASN A 478 -5.01 25.87 -1.51
CA ASN A 478 -5.77 25.10 -2.50
C ASN A 478 -4.90 24.09 -3.28
N ASN A 479 -3.60 24.31 -3.31
CA ASN A 479 -2.60 23.49 -3.99
C ASN A 479 -1.23 23.63 -3.33
N PHE A 480 -0.24 22.89 -3.81
CA PHE A 480 1.11 22.92 -3.23
C PHE A 480 1.92 24.18 -3.58
N SER A 481 1.51 24.98 -4.57
CA SER A 481 2.08 26.32 -4.77
C SER A 481 1.68 27.27 -3.66
N ASP A 482 0.39 27.26 -3.26
CA ASP A 482 -0.09 28.06 -2.14
C ASP A 482 0.64 27.68 -0.85
N THR A 483 0.79 26.36 -0.61
CA THR A 483 1.53 25.85 0.54
C THR A 483 2.99 26.27 0.51
N ALA A 484 3.65 26.22 -0.67
CA ALA A 484 5.04 26.64 -0.83
C ALA A 484 5.23 28.15 -0.56
N HIS A 485 4.28 28.99 -1.00
CA HIS A 485 4.31 30.42 -0.68
C HIS A 485 4.26 30.70 0.81
N VAL A 486 3.35 30.06 1.54
CA VAL A 486 3.26 30.26 3.00
C VAL A 486 4.52 29.70 3.68
N VAL A 487 4.91 28.45 3.36
CA VAL A 487 6.06 27.77 3.96
C VAL A 487 7.36 28.55 3.76
N SER A 488 7.59 29.12 2.57
CA SER A 488 8.81 29.87 2.28
C SER A 488 8.99 31.16 3.08
N GLN A 489 7.96 31.59 3.81
CA GLN A 489 7.99 32.78 4.67
C GLN A 489 8.10 32.44 6.17
N LEU A 490 8.22 31.16 6.51
CA LEU A 490 8.35 30.68 7.90
C LEU A 490 9.82 30.45 8.26
N ASP A 491 10.12 30.43 9.55
CA ASP A 491 11.46 30.18 10.10
C ASP A 491 11.66 28.69 10.43
N LEU A 492 10.59 27.97 10.75
CA LEU A 492 10.60 26.57 11.12
C LEU A 492 9.29 25.90 10.75
N VAL A 493 9.33 24.64 10.32
CA VAL A 493 8.14 23.78 10.21
C VAL A 493 8.26 22.60 11.18
N ILE A 494 7.29 22.42 12.07
CA ILE A 494 7.12 21.25 12.91
C ILE A 494 5.98 20.40 12.34
N SER A 495 6.27 19.18 11.94
CA SER A 495 5.30 18.34 11.23
C SER A 495 5.43 16.88 11.65
N VAL A 496 4.36 16.13 11.58
CA VAL A 496 4.45 14.67 11.45
C VAL A 496 4.88 14.31 10.01
N ASP A 497 5.16 13.04 9.73
CA ASP A 497 5.59 12.57 8.40
C ASP A 497 4.47 12.78 7.34
N THR A 498 4.53 13.93 6.66
CA THR A 498 3.53 14.40 5.69
C THR A 498 4.17 15.03 4.45
N ALA A 499 3.35 15.29 3.42
CA ALA A 499 3.78 15.99 2.22
C ALA A 499 4.32 17.40 2.50
N VAL A 500 3.80 18.08 3.53
CA VAL A 500 4.27 19.42 3.92
C VAL A 500 5.69 19.37 4.50
N ALA A 501 6.02 18.33 5.28
CA ALA A 501 7.39 18.13 5.77
C ALA A 501 8.38 17.96 4.61
N HIS A 502 8.02 17.16 3.60
CA HIS A 502 8.84 16.99 2.40
C HIS A 502 8.96 18.27 1.59
N LEU A 503 7.87 19.06 1.48
CA LEU A 503 7.89 20.34 0.79
C LEU A 503 8.78 21.35 1.50
N ALA A 504 8.63 21.52 2.81
CA ALA A 504 9.43 22.45 3.61
C ALA A 504 10.94 22.16 3.47
N ALA A 505 11.31 20.89 3.62
CA ALA A 505 12.72 20.47 3.46
C ALA A 505 13.21 20.54 2.01
N ALA A 506 12.33 20.37 1.00
CA ALA A 506 12.68 20.58 -0.41
C ALA A 506 12.96 22.04 -0.74
N LEU A 507 12.33 22.97 -0.01
CA LEU A 507 12.58 24.42 -0.05
C LEU A 507 13.79 24.83 0.80
N ASP A 508 14.47 23.89 1.45
CA ASP A 508 15.60 24.07 2.38
C ASP A 508 15.23 24.80 3.68
N LEU A 509 13.97 24.76 4.08
CA LEU A 509 13.54 25.34 5.34
C LEU A 509 13.85 24.40 6.51
N PRO A 510 14.27 24.92 7.68
CA PRO A 510 14.37 24.13 8.89
C PRO A 510 13.09 23.38 9.18
N THR A 511 13.18 22.02 9.23
CA THR A 511 12.00 21.16 9.32
C THR A 511 12.21 20.11 10.40
N TRP A 512 11.33 20.08 11.39
CA TRP A 512 11.34 19.11 12.47
C TRP A 512 10.22 18.11 12.28
N VAL A 513 10.58 16.83 12.19
CA VAL A 513 9.62 15.78 11.90
C VAL A 513 9.45 14.86 13.09
N LEU A 514 8.22 14.79 13.61
CA LEU A 514 7.84 13.84 14.64
C LEU A 514 7.49 12.50 13.96
N LEU A 515 8.17 11.45 14.38
CA LEU A 515 8.10 10.14 13.77
C LEU A 515 7.58 9.08 14.76
N PRO A 516 6.78 8.11 14.28
CA PRO A 516 6.46 6.92 15.07
C PRO A 516 7.71 6.09 15.34
N SER A 517 7.64 5.21 16.33
CA SER A 517 8.77 4.34 16.70
C SER A 517 9.21 3.41 15.56
N ASN A 518 8.26 2.94 14.73
CA ASN A 518 8.48 2.14 13.52
C ASN A 518 8.31 3.00 12.26
N ALA A 519 9.09 4.06 12.14
CA ALA A 519 9.05 4.98 11.01
C ALA A 519 9.42 4.29 9.68
N ASP A 520 8.99 4.91 8.57
CA ASP A 520 9.28 4.48 7.21
C ASP A 520 10.81 4.42 6.92
N PHE A 521 11.21 3.57 5.95
CA PHE A 521 12.60 3.38 5.55
C PHE A 521 13.34 4.68 5.19
N ARG A 522 12.64 5.72 4.75
CA ARG A 522 13.20 7.02 4.37
C ARG A 522 13.95 7.68 5.53
N TRP A 523 13.47 7.41 6.74
CA TRP A 523 13.98 8.01 7.96
C TRP A 523 15.11 7.17 8.60
N LEU A 524 15.36 5.96 8.10
CA LEU A 524 16.30 4.99 8.68
C LEU A 524 16.04 4.76 10.18
N ARG A 525 17.06 4.35 10.93
CA ARG A 525 16.96 4.02 12.37
C ARG A 525 17.89 4.90 13.19
N GLU A 526 17.53 5.09 14.45
CA GLU A 526 18.42 5.60 15.52
C GLU A 526 19.21 6.88 15.20
N ARG A 527 18.70 7.68 14.24
CA ARG A 527 19.35 8.95 13.87
C ARG A 527 18.36 10.10 13.98
N SER A 528 18.89 11.28 14.29
CA SER A 528 18.15 12.54 14.39
C SER A 528 18.20 13.39 13.10
N ASP A 529 18.94 12.95 12.09
CA ASP A 529 19.05 13.54 10.75
C ASP A 529 18.53 12.56 9.69
N THR A 530 18.57 12.95 8.42
CA THR A 530 18.21 12.08 7.30
C THR A 530 19.14 12.32 6.10
N PRO A 531 19.51 11.27 5.33
CA PRO A 531 20.32 11.44 4.13
C PRO A 531 19.58 12.17 2.99
N TRP A 532 18.28 12.36 3.14
CA TRP A 532 17.44 12.99 2.10
C TRP A 532 17.43 14.52 2.19
N TYR A 533 17.56 15.11 3.39
CA TYR A 533 17.40 16.54 3.60
C TYR A 533 18.35 17.04 4.70
N SER A 534 19.20 18.00 4.35
CA SER A 534 20.15 18.62 5.30
C SER A 534 19.47 19.51 6.34
N SER A 535 18.33 20.11 5.98
CA SER A 535 17.56 21.03 6.83
C SER A 535 16.58 20.31 7.79
N MET A 536 16.58 18.97 7.82
CA MET A 536 15.58 18.22 8.58
C MET A 536 16.16 17.60 9.85
N ARG A 537 15.44 17.75 10.96
CA ARG A 537 15.71 17.09 12.27
C ARG A 537 14.56 16.15 12.62
N LEU A 538 14.90 14.95 13.09
CA LEU A 538 13.94 13.86 13.36
C LEU A 538 13.76 13.65 14.86
N PHE A 539 12.49 13.59 15.30
CA PHE A 539 12.08 13.38 16.68
C PHE A 539 11.22 12.13 16.76
N ARG A 540 11.72 11.07 17.39
CA ARG A 540 11.10 9.74 17.35
C ARG A 540 10.38 9.39 18.65
N GLN A 541 9.21 8.74 18.53
CA GLN A 541 8.62 8.03 19.67
C GLN A 541 9.60 6.98 20.20
N ARG A 542 9.75 6.92 21.53
CA ARG A 542 10.48 5.81 22.18
C ARG A 542 9.62 4.55 22.22
N ASN A 543 8.34 4.72 22.52
CA ASN A 543 7.36 3.65 22.54
C ASN A 543 6.23 3.95 21.56
N ARG A 544 5.71 2.92 20.93
CA ARG A 544 4.59 3.05 19.99
C ARG A 544 3.38 3.75 20.66
N ASN A 545 2.75 4.65 19.90
CA ASN A 545 1.59 5.45 20.33
C ASN A 545 1.82 6.37 21.53
N ASP A 546 3.08 6.54 21.98
CA ASP A 546 3.48 7.48 23.01
C ASP A 546 4.27 8.64 22.42
N TRP A 547 3.59 9.72 22.08
CA TRP A 547 4.18 10.93 21.52
C TRP A 547 4.94 11.79 22.54
N THR A 548 4.81 11.52 23.83
CA THR A 548 5.36 12.35 24.92
C THR A 548 6.87 12.56 24.74
N SER A 549 7.61 11.49 24.49
CA SER A 549 9.07 11.57 24.34
C SER A 549 9.52 12.38 23.12
N ALA A 550 8.77 12.30 22.00
CA ALA A 550 9.07 13.06 20.81
C ALA A 550 8.71 14.55 21.00
N ILE A 551 7.57 14.84 21.64
CA ILE A 551 7.16 16.20 21.99
C ILE A 551 8.15 16.85 22.97
N ASP A 552 8.56 16.15 24.01
CA ASP A 552 9.54 16.67 24.98
C ASP A 552 10.86 17.05 24.31
N ALA A 553 11.35 16.21 23.39
CA ALA A 553 12.55 16.50 22.63
C ALA A 553 12.38 17.70 21.67
N VAL A 554 11.19 17.87 21.07
CA VAL A 554 10.86 19.08 20.27
C VAL A 554 10.86 20.32 21.15
N MET A 555 10.28 20.27 22.34
CA MET A 555 10.22 21.40 23.25
C MET A 555 11.62 21.80 23.78
N GLU A 556 12.46 20.81 24.07
CA GLU A 556 13.87 21.04 24.44
C GLU A 556 14.63 21.74 23.31
N ALA A 557 14.52 21.22 22.08
CA ALA A 557 15.14 21.81 20.90
C ALA A 557 14.64 23.22 20.58
N LEU A 558 13.33 23.48 20.77
CA LEU A 558 12.75 24.80 20.58
C LEU A 558 13.31 25.79 21.62
N GLY A 559 13.44 25.37 22.89
CA GLY A 559 14.06 26.18 23.94
C GLY A 559 15.50 26.56 23.61
N GLU A 560 16.29 25.63 23.04
CA GLU A 560 17.66 25.91 22.57
C GLU A 560 17.70 26.99 21.48
N VAL A 561 16.83 26.88 20.46
CA VAL A 561 16.75 27.83 19.34
C VAL A 561 16.34 29.22 19.85
N LEU A 562 15.28 29.31 20.68
CA LEU A 562 14.82 30.58 21.22
C LEU A 562 15.85 31.26 22.14
N ALA A 563 16.64 30.48 22.90
CA ALA A 563 17.71 31.02 23.73
C ALA A 563 18.88 31.61 22.90
N LEU A 564 19.19 30.98 21.76
CA LEU A 564 20.23 31.47 20.82
C LEU A 564 19.76 32.76 20.12
N ASP A 565 18.51 32.82 19.69
CA ASP A 565 17.93 33.99 19.01
C ASP A 565 17.92 35.22 19.93
N MET A 566 17.51 35.05 21.19
CA MET A 566 17.52 36.09 22.21
C MET A 566 18.93 36.60 22.50
N THR A 567 19.97 35.76 22.40
CA THR A 567 21.37 36.12 22.61
C THR A 567 21.90 36.95 21.45
N GLN A 568 21.54 36.61 20.19
CA GLN A 568 21.92 37.36 18.99
C GLN A 568 21.27 38.76 18.98
N LEU A 569 19.97 38.84 19.28
CA LEU A 569 19.25 40.11 19.40
C LEU A 569 19.86 41.03 20.49
N ALA A 570 20.33 40.45 21.58
CA ALA A 570 21.00 41.23 22.66
C ALA A 570 22.40 41.70 22.25
N GLU A 571 23.09 41.02 21.34
CA GLU A 571 24.38 41.46 20.77
C GLU A 571 24.24 42.53 19.69
N GLU A 572 23.22 42.45 18.85
CA GLU A 572 22.91 43.45 17.81
C GLU A 572 22.35 44.76 18.40
N THR A 573 21.85 44.73 19.63
CA THR A 573 21.35 45.93 20.34
C THR A 573 22.41 46.59 21.25
N ARG A 574 23.60 46.03 21.31
CA ARG A 574 24.78 46.64 21.97
C ARG A 574 25.75 47.28 20.98
#